data_3f841203e6a7f0fbcb76c95b9359629f
#
_entry.id   3f841203e6a7f0fbcb76c95b9359629f
#
_cell.length_a   1.000
_cell.length_b   1.000
_cell.length_c   1.000
_cell.angle_alpha   90.00
_cell.angle_beta   90.00
_cell.angle_gamma   90.00
#
_symmetry.space_group_name_H-M   'P 1'
#
loop_
_entity.id
_entity.type
_entity.pdbx_description
1 polymer ?
#
loop_
_entity_poly.entity_id
_entity_poly.type
_entity_poly.pdbx_seq_one_letter_code
_entity_poly.pdbx_strand_id
1 'polypeptide(L)'
;MRAISGALIGYFALASAASAASPPDAPLSTFPSEKEAREHCPKDTIVWLNLSIGTYHYRGERWYGNTYGGAYVCRGDADKAGDRAGK
;
A
#
# COMPACT_ATOMS: atom_id res chain seq x y z
N MET A 1 0.70 52.96 -17.80
CA MET A 1 0.68 52.42 -17.64
C MET A 1 0.72 51.53 -17.25
N ARG A 2 0.70 51.14 -17.03
CA ARG A 2 0.77 50.38 -16.58
C ARG A 2 0.79 49.31 -16.32
N ALA A 3 0.90 48.80 -16.16
CA ALA A 3 0.88 47.89 -15.90
C ALA A 3 0.96 46.93 -15.54
N ILE A 4 0.99 46.49 -15.35
CA ILE A 4 0.99 45.56 -14.99
C ILE A 4 1.10 44.62 -14.68
N SER A 5 1.27 44.14 -14.49
CA SER A 5 1.33 43.21 -14.18
C SER A 5 1.31 42.23 -13.87
N GLY A 6 1.39 41.86 -13.69
CA GLY A 6 1.37 40.84 -13.31
C GLY A 6 1.46 39.86 -13.05
N ALA A 7 1.55 39.47 -12.83
CA ALA A 7 1.62 38.53 -12.47
C ALA A 7 1.55 37.48 -12.20
N LEU A 8 1.63 37.07 -11.97
CA LEU A 8 1.55 36.15 -11.69
C LEU A 8 1.65 35.11 -11.34
N ILE A 9 1.73 34.66 -11.14
CA ILE A 9 1.81 33.77 -10.85
C ILE A 9 1.72 32.70 -10.49
N GLY A 10 1.83 32.19 -10.19
CA GLY A 10 1.73 31.15 -9.74
C GLY A 10 1.95 30.06 -9.57
N TYR A 11 2.14 29.72 -9.44
CA TYR A 11 2.31 28.71 -9.31
C TYR A 11 2.37 27.74 -8.82
N PHE A 12 2.40 27.40 -8.58
CA PHE A 12 2.37 26.52 -8.20
C PHE A 12 2.43 25.57 -7.99
N ALA A 13 2.41 25.21 -7.95
CA ALA A 13 2.34 24.30 -7.75
C ALA A 13 2.64 23.32 -7.62
N LEU A 14 2.85 23.09 -7.51
CA LEU A 14 3.08 22.16 -7.42
C LEU A 14 3.16 21.24 -6.94
N ALA A 15 3.09 21.12 -6.79
CA ALA A 15 3.13 20.35 -6.29
C ALA A 15 3.23 19.29 -6.20
N SER A 16 3.33 19.01 -6.20
CA SER A 16 3.34 18.18 -6.16
C SER A 16 3.54 17.18 -5.86
N ALA A 17 3.64 17.01 -5.90
CA ALA A 17 3.77 16.14 -5.83
C ALA A 17 4.08 15.23 -5.22
N ALA A 18 4.18 15.08 -5.08
CA ALA A 18 4.58 14.33 -4.62
C ALA A 18 4.42 13.43 -4.05
N SER A 19 4.48 13.26 -3.75
CA SER A 19 4.38 12.57 -3.19
C SER A 19 4.13 11.41 -3.08
N ALA A 20 4.43 10.96 -3.45
CA ALA A 20 4.21 9.62 -3.72
C ALA A 20 4.58 8.66 -2.63
N ALA A 21 5.57 8.89 -1.89
CA ALA A 21 6.03 7.93 -0.90
C ALA A 21 5.08 7.89 0.29
N SER A 22 4.69 6.68 0.72
CA SER A 22 3.95 6.52 1.95
C SER A 22 4.86 6.73 3.14
N PRO A 23 4.36 7.34 4.20
CA PRO A 23 5.15 7.42 5.43
C PRO A 23 5.48 6.02 5.93
N PRO A 24 6.65 5.85 6.58
CA PRO A 24 7.03 4.52 7.08
C PRO A 24 6.03 3.93 8.06
N ASP A 25 5.30 4.77 8.77
CA ASP A 25 4.32 4.31 9.74
C ASP A 25 2.89 4.41 9.24
N ALA A 26 2.70 4.55 7.92
CA ALA A 26 1.36 4.57 7.36
C ALA A 26 0.67 3.23 7.63
N PRO A 27 -0.65 3.26 7.83
CA PRO A 27 -1.38 2.01 8.02
C PRO A 27 -1.22 1.10 6.81
N LEU A 28 -1.13 -0.19 7.09
CA LEU A 28 -1.04 -1.19 6.04
C LEU A 28 -2.33 -1.23 5.24
N SER A 29 -2.21 -1.21 3.92
CA SER A 29 -3.36 -1.36 3.04
C SER A 29 -3.76 -2.82 2.99
N THR A 30 -5.02 -3.09 3.29
CA THR A 30 -5.55 -4.45 3.27
C THR A 30 -6.71 -4.52 2.29
N PHE A 31 -6.93 -5.69 1.72
CA PHE A 31 -7.92 -5.87 0.68
C PHE A 31 -8.75 -7.11 0.94
N PRO A 32 -10.05 -7.07 0.61
CA PRO A 32 -10.92 -8.22 0.82
C PRO A 32 -10.75 -9.30 -0.24
N SER A 33 -10.09 -8.99 -1.35
CA SER A 33 -9.89 -9.97 -2.42
C SER A 33 -8.49 -9.86 -2.96
N GLU A 34 -8.01 -10.98 -3.48
CA GLU A 34 -6.71 -11.01 -4.13
C GLU A 34 -6.68 -10.07 -5.34
N LYS A 35 -7.78 -9.99 -6.06
CA LYS A 35 -7.86 -9.14 -7.24
C LYS A 35 -7.63 -7.68 -6.89
N GLU A 36 -8.25 -7.21 -5.84
CA GLU A 36 -8.09 -5.82 -5.43
C GLU A 36 -6.66 -5.54 -4.97
N ALA A 37 -6.08 -6.48 -4.24
CA ALA A 37 -4.69 -6.33 -3.83
C ALA A 37 -3.77 -6.27 -5.04
N ARG A 38 -4.02 -7.11 -6.03
CA ARG A 38 -3.21 -7.16 -7.24
C ARG A 38 -3.34 -5.87 -8.04
N GLU A 39 -4.50 -5.26 -8.04
CA GLU A 39 -4.68 -3.98 -8.71
C GLU A 39 -3.90 -2.87 -8.03
N HIS A 40 -3.78 -2.95 -6.73
CA HIS A 40 -3.02 -1.98 -5.96
C HIS A 40 -1.52 -2.14 -6.16
N CYS A 41 -1.04 -3.36 -6.23
CA CYS A 41 0.39 -3.63 -6.38
C CYS A 41 0.62 -4.71 -7.43
N PRO A 42 0.46 -4.36 -8.71
CA PRO A 42 0.48 -5.36 -9.79
C PRO A 42 1.83 -6.05 -9.96
N LYS A 43 2.89 -5.48 -9.43
CA LYS A 43 4.23 -6.06 -9.58
C LYS A 43 4.75 -6.73 -8.32
N ASP A 44 3.94 -6.78 -7.29
CA ASP A 44 4.33 -7.41 -6.04
C ASP A 44 3.63 -8.75 -5.89
N THR A 45 4.10 -9.53 -4.95
CA THR A 45 3.44 -10.78 -4.58
C THR A 45 2.31 -10.47 -3.63
N ILE A 46 1.15 -11.02 -3.89
CA ILE A 46 0.02 -10.88 -2.98
C ILE A 46 0.09 -12.01 -1.98
N VAL A 47 -0.05 -11.68 -0.71
CA VAL A 47 -0.02 -12.65 0.37
C VAL A 47 -1.26 -12.50 1.23
N TRP A 48 -1.54 -13.51 2.02
CA TRP A 48 -2.64 -13.51 2.98
C TRP A 48 -2.06 -13.22 4.35
N LEU A 49 -2.43 -12.11 4.96
CA LEU A 49 -1.90 -11.72 6.25
C LEU A 49 -2.88 -12.08 7.35
N ASN A 50 -2.42 -12.87 8.31
CA ASN A 50 -3.15 -13.11 9.53
C ASN A 50 -2.93 -11.90 10.42
N LEU A 51 -3.95 -11.05 10.52
CA LEU A 51 -3.81 -9.76 11.17
C LEU A 51 -3.53 -9.85 12.66
N SER A 52 -4.00 -10.92 13.29
CA SER A 52 -3.86 -11.03 14.75
C SER A 52 -2.45 -11.36 15.19
N ILE A 53 -1.65 -11.99 14.34
CA ILE A 53 -0.31 -12.40 14.74
C ILE A 53 0.79 -11.88 13.82
N GLY A 54 0.43 -11.17 12.76
CA GLY A 54 1.42 -10.54 11.90
C GLY A 54 2.22 -11.51 11.06
N THR A 55 1.63 -12.64 10.68
CA THR A 55 2.26 -13.57 9.75
C THR A 55 1.47 -13.65 8.46
N TYR A 56 2.17 -13.81 7.36
CA TYR A 56 1.50 -13.92 6.07
C TYR A 56 1.87 -15.23 5.38
N HIS A 57 0.98 -15.65 4.51
CA HIS A 57 1.11 -16.91 3.81
C HIS A 57 1.03 -16.68 2.31
N TYR A 58 1.75 -17.50 1.56
CA TYR A 58 1.76 -17.42 0.11
C TYR A 58 0.65 -18.27 -0.47
N ARG A 59 0.23 -17.92 -1.69
CA ARG A 59 -0.74 -18.71 -2.41
C ARG A 59 -0.26 -20.18 -2.47
N GLY A 60 -1.18 -21.09 -2.24
CA GLY A 60 -0.87 -22.51 -2.21
C GLY A 60 -0.56 -23.04 -0.84
N GLU A 61 -0.32 -22.17 0.11
CA GLU A 61 -0.11 -22.63 1.48
C GLU A 61 -1.44 -22.85 2.18
N ARG A 62 -1.39 -23.70 3.21
CA ARG A 62 -2.59 -24.15 3.90
C ARG A 62 -3.45 -22.99 4.40
N TRP A 63 -2.82 -21.97 4.90
CA TRP A 63 -3.54 -20.86 5.56
C TRP A 63 -3.83 -19.68 4.65
N TYR A 64 -3.48 -19.79 3.39
CA TYR A 64 -3.74 -18.71 2.45
C TYR A 64 -5.25 -18.51 2.28
N GLY A 65 -5.73 -17.32 2.61
CA GLY A 65 -7.15 -17.02 2.55
C GLY A 65 -7.99 -17.79 3.55
N ASN A 66 -7.36 -18.37 4.56
CA ASN A 66 -8.02 -19.36 5.41
C ASN A 66 -7.63 -19.20 6.87
N THR A 67 -7.65 -17.97 7.36
CA THR A 67 -7.48 -17.71 8.77
C THR A 67 -8.58 -16.77 9.23
N TYR A 68 -8.81 -16.78 10.50
CA TYR A 68 -9.70 -15.84 11.12
C TYR A 68 -9.07 -14.47 11.07
N GLY A 69 -9.80 -13.49 10.60
CA GLY A 69 -9.31 -12.13 10.65
C GLY A 69 -8.10 -11.85 9.80
N GLY A 70 -8.08 -12.36 8.59
CA GLY A 70 -7.02 -12.09 7.65
C GLY A 70 -7.44 -11.16 6.54
N ALA A 71 -6.47 -10.78 5.72
CA ALA A 71 -6.72 -9.94 4.56
C ALA A 71 -5.61 -10.15 3.53
N TYR A 72 -5.93 -9.84 2.28
CA TYR A 72 -4.90 -9.85 1.24
C TYR A 72 -4.11 -8.56 1.31
N VAL A 73 -2.81 -8.67 1.18
CA VAL A 73 -1.92 -7.52 1.24
C VAL A 73 -0.79 -7.72 0.24
N CYS A 74 -0.11 -6.63 -0.08
CA CYS A 74 1.11 -6.69 -0.87
C CYS A 74 2.25 -7.08 0.05
N ARG A 75 3.04 -8.06 -0.36
CA ARG A 75 4.11 -8.57 0.50
C ARG A 75 5.08 -7.47 0.93
N GLY A 76 5.45 -6.58 0.01
CA GLY A 76 6.35 -5.50 0.36
C GLY A 76 5.81 -4.61 1.45
N ASP A 77 4.50 -4.33 1.40
CA ASP A 77 3.86 -3.52 2.43
C ASP A 77 3.84 -4.25 3.77
N ALA A 78 3.56 -5.55 3.73
CA ALA A 78 3.57 -6.36 4.96
C ALA A 78 4.95 -6.38 5.58
N ASP A 79 5.98 -6.55 4.78
CA ASP A 79 7.36 -6.54 5.29
C ASP A 79 7.69 -5.21 5.93
N LYS A 80 7.31 -4.11 5.30
CA LYS A 80 7.55 -2.79 5.87
C LYS A 80 6.81 -2.57 7.17
N ALA A 81 5.66 -3.20 7.31
CA ALA A 81 4.86 -3.09 8.53
C ALA A 81 5.38 -3.98 9.65
N GLY A 82 6.41 -4.78 9.39
CA GLY A 82 6.96 -5.66 10.40
C GLY A 82 6.38 -7.05 10.42
N ASP A 83 5.53 -7.37 9.47
CA ASP A 83 4.97 -8.71 9.36
C ASP A 83 5.99 -9.65 8.72
N ARG A 84 5.77 -10.95 8.86
CA ARG A 84 6.74 -11.91 8.34
C ARG A 84 6.03 -13.17 7.87
N ALA A 85 6.75 -13.92 7.03
CA ALA A 85 6.21 -15.14 6.48
C ALA A 85 5.96 -16.17 7.57
N GLY A 86 4.79 -16.77 7.54
CA GLY A 86 4.44 -17.85 8.44
C GLY A 86 4.75 -19.21 7.84
N LYS A 87 4.49 -20.23 8.62
CA LYS A 87 4.70 -21.59 8.14
C LYS A 87 3.44 -22.34 7.90
#